data_431a59857fdbed5a0bc06c9785a984dd
#
_entry.id   431a59857fdbed5a0bc06c9785a984dd
#
_cell.length_a   1.000
_cell.length_b   1.000
_cell.length_c   1.000
_cell.angle_alpha   90.00
_cell.angle_beta   90.00
_cell.angle_gamma   90.00
#
_symmetry.space_group_name_H-M   'P 1'
#
loop_
_entity.id
_entity.type
_entity.pdbx_description
1 polymer ?
#
loop_
_entity_poly.entity_id
_entity_poly.type
_entity_poly.pdbx_seq_one_letter_code
_entity_poly.pdbx_strand_id
1 'polypeptide(L)'
;MNDRTLWAFGCSHTYGHGLEDCWESSNNGAGQVPSKLGYASILAEKLNVPLKNLSRPGIGNKHIFFRLQQEISKNRIRSNDIVLVQWSYVERNCIIKSIDSPAQHHFFSSDKEDHVWMLGPWVKDKASKAYYRFLYTEVDAVWHTVNYINLAHAI
;
A
#
# COMPACT_ATOMS: atom_id res chain seq x y z
N MET A 1 26.79 -11.65 8.39
CA MET A 1 25.42 -11.17 8.63
C MET A 1 24.69 -11.08 7.31
N ASN A 2 23.41 -11.46 7.27
CA ASN A 2 22.63 -11.37 6.04
C ASN A 2 22.33 -9.88 5.77
N ASP A 3 22.99 -9.30 4.76
CA ASP A 3 22.88 -7.87 4.44
C ASP A 3 21.64 -7.55 3.57
N ARG A 4 20.64 -8.43 3.60
CA ARG A 4 19.41 -8.34 2.84
C ARG A 4 18.29 -7.76 3.71
N THR A 5 17.38 -7.02 3.09
CA THR A 5 16.16 -6.51 3.73
C THR A 5 14.94 -7.09 3.02
N LEU A 6 13.89 -7.45 3.76
CA LEU A 6 12.58 -7.75 3.19
C LEU A 6 11.76 -6.46 3.12
N TRP A 7 11.40 -6.06 1.92
CA TRP A 7 10.51 -4.93 1.65
C TRP A 7 9.13 -5.47 1.34
N ALA A 8 8.13 -5.09 2.13
CA ALA A 8 6.75 -5.55 1.96
C ALA A 8 5.84 -4.40 1.52
N PHE A 9 5.16 -4.59 0.40
CA PHE A 9 4.17 -3.68 -0.17
C PHE A 9 2.83 -4.38 -0.25
N GLY A 10 1.75 -3.71 0.13
CA GLY A 10 0.43 -4.31 0.11
C GLY A 10 -0.61 -3.48 0.83
N CYS A 11 -1.78 -4.04 0.99
CA CYS A 11 -2.92 -3.41 1.65
C CYS A 11 -3.03 -3.80 3.14
N SER A 12 -4.25 -3.77 3.67
CA SER A 12 -4.56 -4.11 5.06
C SER A 12 -4.10 -5.50 5.51
N HIS A 13 -4.09 -6.47 4.61
CA HIS A 13 -3.62 -7.84 4.92
C HIS A 13 -2.11 -7.88 5.18
N THR A 14 -1.32 -7.20 4.36
CA THR A 14 0.14 -7.11 4.56
C THR A 14 0.48 -6.25 5.77
N TYR A 15 -0.35 -5.23 6.05
CA TYR A 15 -0.23 -4.39 7.24
C TYR A 15 -0.53 -5.15 8.54
N GLY A 16 -1.38 -6.18 8.47
CA GLY A 16 -1.88 -6.91 9.62
C GLY A 16 -3.01 -6.18 10.35
N HIS A 17 -3.80 -5.38 9.60
CA HIS A 17 -4.95 -4.68 10.14
C HIS A 17 -5.95 -5.68 10.74
N GLY A 18 -6.31 -5.48 12.01
CA GLY A 18 -7.24 -6.35 12.75
C GLY A 18 -6.55 -7.41 13.60
N LEU A 19 -5.21 -7.53 13.54
CA LEU A 19 -4.47 -8.33 14.48
C LEU A 19 -4.34 -7.60 15.82
N GLU A 20 -4.24 -8.34 16.91
CA GLU A 20 -4.32 -7.80 18.28
C GLU A 20 -3.28 -6.73 18.61
N ASP A 21 -2.08 -6.84 18.01
CA ASP A 21 -0.99 -5.87 18.18
C ASP A 21 -1.07 -4.66 17.23
N CYS A 22 -2.08 -4.64 16.36
CA CYS A 22 -2.29 -3.60 15.36
C CYS A 22 -3.69 -2.99 15.43
N TRP A 23 -4.42 -3.20 16.53
CA TRP A 23 -5.75 -2.64 16.74
C TRP A 23 -5.71 -1.47 17.72
N GLU A 24 -6.22 -0.32 17.30
CA GLU A 24 -6.41 0.84 18.16
C GLU A 24 -7.90 1.10 18.39
N SER A 25 -8.38 0.83 19.61
CA SER A 25 -9.78 1.05 19.98
C SER A 25 -10.19 2.53 19.92
N SER A 26 -9.27 3.45 20.19
CA SER A 26 -9.51 4.89 20.10
C SER A 26 -9.87 5.37 18.69
N ASN A 27 -9.34 4.69 17.66
CA ASN A 27 -9.57 5.01 16.27
C ASN A 27 -10.51 4.01 15.56
N ASN A 28 -10.98 3.00 16.30
CA ASN A 28 -11.76 1.88 15.75
C ASN A 28 -11.14 1.32 14.44
N GLY A 29 -9.85 1.16 14.43
CA GLY A 29 -9.13 0.81 13.22
C GLY A 29 -7.70 0.33 13.43
N ALA A 30 -6.90 0.42 12.36
CA ALA A 30 -5.50 0.02 12.37
C ALA A 30 -4.67 0.92 13.27
N GLY A 31 -3.75 0.31 14.01
CA GLY A 31 -2.70 1.02 14.70
C GLY A 31 -1.76 1.76 13.76
N GLN A 32 -0.91 2.62 14.31
CA GLN A 32 -0.02 3.50 13.54
C GLN A 32 1.15 2.77 12.88
N VAL A 33 1.43 1.54 13.30
CA VAL A 33 2.51 0.71 12.77
C VAL A 33 1.98 -0.64 12.31
N PRO A 34 2.62 -1.27 11.29
CA PRO A 34 2.27 -2.60 10.85
C PRO A 34 2.42 -3.64 11.97
N SER A 35 1.55 -4.64 11.96
CA SER A 35 1.56 -5.74 12.93
C SER A 35 2.85 -6.56 12.86
N LYS A 36 3.35 -6.95 14.04
CA LYS A 36 4.43 -7.93 14.16
C LYS A 36 3.93 -9.37 14.05
N LEU A 37 2.63 -9.59 14.23
CA LEU A 37 1.96 -10.90 14.08
C LEU A 37 1.52 -11.16 12.63
N GLY A 38 1.66 -10.17 11.75
CA GLY A 38 1.32 -10.30 10.33
C GLY A 38 2.32 -11.18 9.56
N TYR A 39 1.86 -11.81 8.48
CA TYR A 39 2.67 -12.74 7.69
C TYR A 39 3.98 -12.16 7.17
N ALA A 40 4.04 -10.86 6.86
CA ALA A 40 5.27 -10.20 6.41
C ALA A 40 6.34 -10.19 7.51
N SER A 41 5.93 -9.95 8.76
CA SER A 41 6.81 -9.97 9.92
C SER A 41 7.29 -11.40 10.22
N ILE A 42 6.39 -12.38 10.19
CA ILE A 42 6.72 -13.80 10.37
C ILE A 42 7.70 -14.28 9.29
N LEU A 43 7.50 -13.85 8.04
CA LEU A 43 8.41 -14.20 6.93
C LEU A 43 9.80 -13.60 7.14
N ALA A 44 9.89 -12.33 7.54
CA ALA A 44 11.16 -11.67 7.82
C ALA A 44 11.95 -12.38 8.95
N GLU A 45 11.24 -12.77 10.01
CA GLU A 45 11.80 -13.54 11.13
C GLU A 45 12.35 -14.89 10.65
N LYS A 46 11.54 -15.66 9.89
CA LYS A 46 11.96 -16.96 9.35
C LYS A 46 13.16 -16.87 8.40
N LEU A 47 13.29 -15.78 7.65
CA LEU A 47 14.41 -15.52 6.76
C LEU A 47 15.61 -14.91 7.48
N ASN A 48 15.45 -14.54 8.74
CA ASN A 48 16.44 -13.82 9.55
C ASN A 48 16.97 -12.55 8.85
N VAL A 49 16.03 -11.71 8.38
CA VAL A 49 16.33 -10.44 7.72
C VAL A 49 15.51 -9.29 8.32
N PRO A 50 16.01 -8.04 8.29
CA PRO A 50 15.21 -6.87 8.64
C PRO A 50 13.97 -6.73 7.75
N LEU A 51 12.86 -6.24 8.33
CA LEU A 51 11.63 -5.93 7.60
C LEU A 51 11.45 -4.41 7.43
N LYS A 52 11.11 -4.00 6.22
CA LYS A 52 10.50 -2.70 5.91
C LYS A 52 9.10 -2.91 5.34
N ASN A 53 8.10 -2.81 6.19
CA ASN A 53 6.70 -2.98 5.79
C ASN A 53 6.10 -1.61 5.43
N LEU A 54 5.91 -1.36 4.14
CA LEU A 54 5.36 -0.12 3.56
C LEU A 54 3.90 -0.29 3.11
N SER A 55 3.26 -1.37 3.52
CA SER A 55 1.84 -1.60 3.27
C SER A 55 0.95 -0.63 4.04
N ARG A 56 -0.28 -0.44 3.57
CA ARG A 56 -1.25 0.43 4.23
C ARG A 56 -2.68 -0.10 4.07
N PRO A 57 -3.52 0.02 5.11
CA PRO A 57 -4.93 -0.34 5.00
C PRO A 57 -5.66 0.51 3.96
N GLY A 58 -6.56 -0.14 3.21
CA GLY A 58 -7.47 0.53 2.28
C GLY A 58 -6.89 0.88 0.90
N ILE A 59 -5.58 0.79 0.68
CA ILE A 59 -4.97 1.19 -0.59
C ILE A 59 -5.25 0.21 -1.73
N GLY A 60 -5.23 0.76 -2.96
CA GLY A 60 -5.36 0.01 -4.21
C GLY A 60 -4.01 -0.26 -4.90
N ASN A 61 -4.07 -1.01 -6.00
CA ASN A 61 -2.89 -1.50 -6.73
C ASN A 61 -2.02 -0.37 -7.30
N LYS A 62 -2.63 0.71 -7.76
CA LYS A 62 -1.91 1.91 -8.22
C LYS A 62 -1.02 2.50 -7.13
N HIS A 63 -1.51 2.58 -5.89
CA HIS A 63 -0.72 3.10 -4.77
C HIS A 63 0.39 2.13 -4.36
N ILE A 64 0.11 0.82 -4.34
CA ILE A 64 1.11 -0.21 -4.05
C ILE A 64 2.28 -0.09 -5.04
N PHE A 65 1.97 -0.02 -6.34
CA PHE A 65 2.97 0.13 -7.38
C PHE A 65 3.74 1.47 -7.29
N PHE A 66 3.03 2.57 -7.03
CA PHE A 66 3.64 3.89 -6.85
C PHE A 66 4.65 3.89 -5.69
N ARG A 67 4.31 3.29 -4.55
CA ARG A 67 5.23 3.16 -3.40
C ARG A 67 6.46 2.32 -3.74
N LEU A 68 6.30 1.21 -4.43
CA LEU A 68 7.41 0.39 -4.91
C LEU A 68 8.35 1.22 -5.80
N GLN A 69 7.81 1.92 -6.80
CA GLN A 69 8.60 2.78 -7.67
C GLN A 69 9.34 3.90 -6.93
N GLN A 70 8.71 4.52 -5.92
CA GLN A 70 9.36 5.53 -5.10
C GLN A 70 10.60 4.98 -4.36
N GLU A 71 10.51 3.81 -3.76
CA GLU A 71 11.64 3.22 -3.04
C GLU A 71 12.78 2.81 -3.98
N ILE A 72 12.45 2.32 -5.18
CA ILE A 72 13.43 2.00 -6.23
C ILE A 72 14.10 3.28 -6.74
N SER A 73 13.32 4.31 -7.10
CA SER A 73 13.86 5.58 -7.62
C SER A 73 14.76 6.32 -6.64
N LYS A 74 14.53 6.11 -5.34
CA LYS A 74 15.40 6.63 -4.27
C LYS A 74 16.62 5.75 -3.97
N ASN A 75 16.84 4.70 -4.76
CA ASN A 75 17.92 3.71 -4.56
C ASN A 75 17.93 3.09 -3.15
N ARG A 76 16.75 2.90 -2.55
CA ARG A 76 16.64 2.33 -1.20
C ARG A 76 16.56 0.82 -1.22
N ILE A 77 16.03 0.22 -2.30
CA ILE A 77 15.96 -1.22 -2.52
C ILE A 77 17.23 -1.63 -3.28
N ARG A 78 17.98 -2.56 -2.72
CA ARG A 78 19.21 -3.09 -3.31
C ARG A 78 18.93 -4.35 -4.11
N SER A 79 19.81 -4.70 -5.05
CA SER A 79 19.65 -5.87 -5.92
C SER A 79 19.58 -7.21 -5.19
N ASN A 80 20.11 -7.30 -3.95
CA ASN A 80 20.06 -8.50 -3.13
C ASN A 80 18.90 -8.49 -2.10
N ASP A 81 18.14 -7.40 -1.98
CA ASP A 81 16.97 -7.32 -1.13
C ASP A 81 15.82 -8.21 -1.63
N ILE A 82 14.90 -8.54 -0.75
CA ILE A 82 13.70 -9.31 -1.08
C ILE A 82 12.53 -8.34 -1.17
N VAL A 83 11.80 -8.37 -2.27
CA VAL A 83 10.60 -7.56 -2.47
C VAL A 83 9.38 -8.46 -2.46
N LEU A 84 8.48 -8.19 -1.53
CA LEU A 84 7.20 -8.87 -1.36
C LEU A 84 6.08 -7.90 -1.74
N VAL A 85 5.33 -8.19 -2.79
CA VAL A 85 4.18 -7.39 -3.21
C VAL A 85 2.91 -8.20 -3.11
N GLN A 86 1.98 -7.76 -2.26
CA GLN A 86 0.62 -8.28 -2.24
C GLN A 86 -0.31 -7.29 -2.91
N TRP A 87 -0.83 -7.66 -4.06
CA TRP A 87 -1.82 -6.87 -4.77
C TRP A 87 -3.16 -6.87 -4.03
N SER A 88 -3.87 -5.76 -4.13
CA SER A 88 -5.15 -5.52 -3.49
C SER A 88 -6.30 -5.77 -4.45
N TYR A 89 -7.53 -5.49 -4.02
CA TYR A 89 -8.73 -5.57 -4.84
C TYR A 89 -8.67 -4.58 -6.00
N VAL A 90 -9.14 -5.00 -7.17
CA VAL A 90 -9.08 -4.21 -8.41
C VAL A 90 -9.93 -2.95 -8.36
N GLU A 91 -11.03 -2.98 -7.62
CA GLU A 91 -11.92 -1.83 -7.47
C GLU A 91 -11.34 -0.68 -6.64
N ARG A 92 -10.21 -0.89 -5.95
CA ARG A 92 -9.56 0.16 -5.17
C ARG A 92 -8.65 1.01 -6.06
N ASN A 93 -8.88 2.30 -6.06
CA ASN A 93 -8.08 3.23 -6.85
C ASN A 93 -7.56 4.40 -6.00
N CYS A 94 -6.71 5.21 -6.58
CA CYS A 94 -6.20 6.44 -5.98
C CYS A 94 -5.86 7.49 -7.04
N ILE A 95 -5.85 8.74 -6.60
CA ILE A 95 -5.28 9.86 -7.36
C ILE A 95 -3.97 10.24 -6.68
N ILE A 96 -2.88 10.20 -7.43
CA ILE A 96 -1.58 10.72 -6.97
C ILE A 96 -1.62 12.23 -7.15
N LYS A 97 -1.44 12.96 -6.06
CA LYS A 97 -1.49 14.42 -6.06
C LYS A 97 -0.10 15.04 -6.17
N SER A 98 -0.03 16.28 -6.60
CA SER A 98 1.16 17.11 -6.45
C SER A 98 1.49 17.32 -4.97
N ILE A 99 2.79 17.50 -4.67
CA ILE A 99 3.31 17.75 -3.34
C ILE A 99 2.70 19.02 -2.71
N ASP A 100 2.32 19.99 -3.54
CA ASP A 100 1.73 21.28 -3.13
C ASP A 100 0.20 21.22 -2.97
N SER A 101 -0.43 20.08 -3.27
CA SER A 101 -1.87 19.94 -3.09
C SER A 101 -2.21 19.79 -1.62
N PRO A 102 -3.16 20.58 -1.08
CA PRO A 102 -3.61 20.39 0.30
C PRO A 102 -4.10 18.94 0.46
N ALA A 103 -3.51 18.25 1.40
CA ALA A 103 -3.86 16.87 1.72
C ALA A 103 -5.27 16.84 2.33
N GLN A 104 -6.26 16.52 1.51
CA GLN A 104 -7.61 16.25 1.98
C GLN A 104 -7.77 14.73 2.13
N HIS A 105 -8.08 14.30 3.34
CA HIS A 105 -8.38 12.92 3.75
C HIS A 105 -7.19 11.95 3.80
N HIS A 106 -6.37 12.12 4.83
CA HIS A 106 -5.43 11.10 5.28
C HIS A 106 -6.12 10.18 6.29
N PHE A 107 -6.60 9.06 5.88
CA PHE A 107 -7.09 8.06 6.84
C PHE A 107 -5.94 7.47 7.69
N PHE A 108 -4.70 7.48 7.22
CA PHE A 108 -3.57 6.85 7.90
C PHE A 108 -2.20 7.44 7.55
N SER A 109 -2.02 8.74 7.34
CA SER A 109 -0.69 9.21 6.98
C SER A 109 0.00 9.96 8.10
N SER A 110 0.86 9.25 8.82
CA SER A 110 2.02 9.84 9.50
C SER A 110 3.15 10.17 8.50
N ASP A 111 3.04 9.72 7.25
CA ASP A 111 4.08 9.80 6.24
C ASP A 111 3.83 11.02 5.34
N LYS A 112 4.63 12.07 5.54
CA LYS A 112 4.55 13.31 4.77
C LYS A 112 4.83 13.13 3.26
N GLU A 113 5.28 11.94 2.85
CA GLU A 113 5.61 11.61 1.46
C GLU A 113 4.42 11.04 0.67
N ASP A 114 3.29 10.74 1.32
CA ASP A 114 2.12 10.16 0.66
C ASP A 114 1.12 11.20 0.20
N HIS A 115 1.33 11.73 -0.98
CA HIS A 115 0.40 12.64 -1.67
C HIS A 115 -0.66 11.86 -2.45
N VAL A 116 -1.43 11.00 -1.78
CA VAL A 116 -2.40 10.12 -2.42
C VAL A 116 -3.81 10.35 -1.88
N TRP A 117 -4.77 10.55 -2.76
CA TRP A 117 -6.18 10.55 -2.44
C TRP A 117 -6.78 9.19 -2.78
N MET A 118 -7.21 8.44 -1.76
CA MET A 118 -7.82 7.14 -1.95
C MET A 118 -9.25 7.27 -2.46
N LEU A 119 -9.56 6.47 -3.48
CA LEU A 119 -10.89 6.24 -4.00
C LEU A 119 -11.30 4.80 -3.69
N GLY A 120 -12.40 4.64 -2.98
CA GLY A 120 -12.92 3.32 -2.64
C GLY A 120 -14.46 3.33 -2.67
N PRO A 121 -15.10 2.19 -3.00
CA PRO A 121 -16.57 2.12 -3.02
C PRO A 121 -17.20 2.38 -1.65
N TRP A 122 -16.43 2.20 -0.57
CA TRP A 122 -16.85 2.52 0.80
C TRP A 122 -16.60 3.96 1.23
N VAL A 123 -15.82 4.74 0.44
CA VAL A 123 -15.49 6.13 0.76
C VAL A 123 -16.67 7.03 0.38
N LYS A 124 -17.18 7.77 1.37
CA LYS A 124 -18.44 8.52 1.22
C LYS A 124 -18.29 9.92 0.60
N ASP A 125 -17.07 10.33 0.24
CA ASP A 125 -16.83 11.65 -0.37
C ASP A 125 -17.41 11.77 -1.79
N LYS A 126 -17.58 13.02 -2.24
CA LYS A 126 -18.19 13.32 -3.55
C LYS A 126 -17.35 12.80 -4.73
N ALA A 127 -16.02 12.82 -4.61
CA ALA A 127 -15.14 12.40 -5.70
C ALA A 127 -15.15 10.88 -5.88
N SER A 128 -15.10 10.10 -4.77
CA SER A 128 -15.26 8.65 -4.82
C SER A 128 -16.58 8.26 -5.43
N LYS A 129 -17.68 8.87 -4.99
CA LYS A 129 -19.00 8.61 -5.57
C LYS A 129 -19.08 8.94 -7.07
N ALA A 130 -18.52 10.07 -7.50
CA ALA A 130 -18.48 10.44 -8.92
C ALA A 130 -17.63 9.48 -9.74
N TYR A 131 -16.45 9.09 -9.22
CA TYR A 131 -15.57 8.13 -9.86
C TYR A 131 -16.28 6.79 -10.11
N TYR A 132 -16.86 6.17 -9.08
CA TYR A 132 -17.53 4.88 -9.22
C TYR A 132 -18.83 4.95 -10.03
N ARG A 133 -19.49 6.09 -10.08
CA ARG A 133 -20.70 6.26 -10.88
C ARG A 133 -20.45 6.48 -12.36
N PHE A 134 -19.36 7.19 -12.71
CA PHE A 134 -19.19 7.71 -14.08
C PHE A 134 -17.91 7.25 -14.78
N LEU A 135 -16.89 6.83 -14.04
CA LEU A 135 -15.56 6.56 -14.60
C LEU A 135 -15.08 5.12 -14.38
N TYR A 136 -15.54 4.47 -13.32
CA TYR A 136 -15.11 3.11 -12.99
C TYR A 136 -15.72 2.09 -13.95
N THR A 137 -14.88 1.23 -14.50
CA THR A 137 -15.26 -0.05 -15.09
C THR A 137 -14.34 -1.15 -14.57
N GLU A 138 -14.88 -2.35 -14.38
CA GLU A 138 -14.09 -3.48 -13.89
C GLU A 138 -12.99 -3.85 -14.90
N VAL A 139 -13.28 -3.80 -16.20
CA VAL A 139 -12.33 -4.11 -17.28
C VAL A 139 -11.12 -3.18 -17.21
N ASP A 140 -11.33 -1.88 -17.07
CA ASP A 140 -10.26 -0.89 -16.93
C ASP A 140 -9.43 -1.12 -15.66
N ALA A 141 -10.09 -1.40 -14.54
CA ALA A 141 -9.46 -1.68 -13.26
C ALA A 141 -8.58 -2.93 -13.30
N VAL A 142 -9.05 -4.01 -13.94
CA VAL A 142 -8.29 -5.25 -14.16
C VAL A 142 -7.11 -4.98 -15.08
N TRP A 143 -7.33 -4.28 -16.20
CA TRP A 143 -6.28 -3.94 -17.16
C TRP A 143 -5.14 -3.14 -16.49
N HIS A 144 -5.47 -2.11 -15.71
CA HIS A 144 -4.49 -1.35 -14.95
C HIS A 144 -3.74 -2.22 -13.94
N THR A 145 -4.44 -3.10 -13.23
CA THR A 145 -3.82 -4.00 -12.25
C THR A 145 -2.81 -4.94 -12.91
N VAL A 146 -3.16 -5.55 -14.03
CA VAL A 146 -2.26 -6.43 -14.80
C VAL A 146 -1.01 -5.67 -15.27
N ASN A 147 -1.18 -4.43 -15.73
CA ASN A 147 -0.04 -3.59 -16.11
C ASN A 147 0.88 -3.28 -14.93
N TYR A 148 0.34 -2.96 -13.75
CA TYR A 148 1.17 -2.75 -12.56
C TYR A 148 1.95 -4.00 -12.14
N ILE A 149 1.33 -5.19 -12.25
CA ILE A 149 1.98 -6.47 -11.98
C ILE A 149 3.13 -6.68 -12.95
N ASN A 150 2.89 -6.53 -14.27
CA ASN A 150 3.91 -6.72 -15.30
C ASN A 150 5.07 -5.73 -15.15
N LEU A 151 4.79 -4.47 -14.88
CA LEU A 151 5.81 -3.45 -14.64
C LEU A 151 6.62 -3.72 -13.38
N ALA A 152 5.98 -4.22 -12.31
CA ALA A 152 6.69 -4.59 -11.08
C ALA A 152 7.63 -5.78 -11.29
N HIS A 153 7.31 -6.70 -12.19
CA HIS A 153 8.19 -7.82 -12.55
C HIS A 153 9.37 -7.40 -13.47
N ALA A 154 9.24 -6.27 -14.17
CA ALA A 154 10.26 -5.77 -15.08
C ALA A 154 11.34 -4.90 -14.39
N ILE A 155 11.15 -4.58 -13.14
CA ILE A 155 12.05 -3.75 -12.32
C ILE A 155 12.98 -4.64 -11.49
#